data_1b72b5656c69e01c724c23fddb51e964
#
_entry.id   1b72b5656c69e01c724c23fddb51e964
#
_cell.length_a   1.000
_cell.length_b   1.000
_cell.length_c   1.000
_cell.angle_alpha   90.00
_cell.angle_beta   90.00
_cell.angle_gamma   90.00
#
_symmetry.space_group_name_H-M   'P 1'
#
loop_
_entity.id
_entity.type
_entity.pdbx_description
1 polymer ?
#
loop_
_entity_poly.entity_id
_entity_poly.type
_entity_poly.pdbx_seq_one_letter_code
_entity_poly.pdbx_strand_id
1 'polypeptide(L)'
;EYWGRAASLIHTSVAGTQDVPPTANERIYHLASGQHSVGGFPPPESSLKDPEGLPVYRGNPLNFFFTLRALALRLVSWVEEGKDPPPNAFPKIGEGTLVPPAGLAFPSLPGLELPRVVHEAYRVDYGPRWWEEGIVDRQPPDLGTPFPSQVPQVDGLGNELGGIRGFELRAPLATYAPWNLRWGYEGGTEELTRSRGTY
;
A
#
# COMPACT_ATOMS: atom_id res chain seq x y z
N GLU A 1 -1.74 0.93 -0.84
CA GLU A 1 -0.90 0.95 -2.04
C GLU A 1 -0.09 -0.35 -2.21
N TYR A 2 0.47 -0.96 -1.14
CA TYR A 2 1.25 -2.20 -1.24
C TYR A 2 0.41 -3.37 -1.78
N TRP A 3 -0.81 -3.54 -1.27
CA TRP A 3 -1.72 -4.61 -1.68
C TRP A 3 -2.31 -4.40 -3.08
N GLY A 4 -2.77 -3.20 -3.35
CA GLY A 4 -3.55 -2.93 -4.56
C GLY A 4 -2.77 -2.29 -5.71
N ARG A 5 -1.50 -1.92 -5.52
CA ARG A 5 -0.70 -1.19 -6.53
C ARG A 5 0.79 -1.51 -6.51
N ALA A 6 1.19 -2.61 -5.90
CA ALA A 6 2.57 -3.09 -5.86
C ALA A 6 3.59 -2.01 -5.41
N ALA A 7 3.22 -1.17 -4.42
CA ALA A 7 4.05 -0.02 -4.02
C ALA A 7 5.44 -0.40 -3.49
N SER A 8 5.67 -1.66 -3.11
CA SER A 8 7.01 -2.15 -2.74
C SER A 8 8.05 -1.92 -3.83
N LEU A 9 7.65 -1.91 -5.11
CA LEU A 9 8.55 -1.77 -6.25
C LEU A 9 9.28 -0.42 -6.30
N ILE A 10 8.79 0.61 -5.60
CA ILE A 10 9.46 1.93 -5.58
C ILE A 10 10.71 1.97 -4.70
N HIS A 11 10.89 0.97 -3.83
CA HIS A 11 12.01 0.94 -2.88
C HIS A 11 12.59 -0.47 -2.65
N THR A 12 12.33 -1.38 -3.57
CA THR A 12 12.96 -2.71 -3.56
C THR A 12 13.72 -2.96 -4.85
N SER A 13 14.71 -3.85 -4.80
CA SER A 13 15.40 -4.32 -5.99
C SER A 13 14.41 -5.03 -6.94
N VAL A 14 14.77 -5.10 -8.23
CA VAL A 14 13.98 -5.78 -9.27
C VAL A 14 13.69 -7.25 -8.92
N ALA A 15 14.58 -7.88 -8.15
CA ALA A 15 14.40 -9.25 -7.66
C ALA A 15 13.56 -9.32 -6.37
N GLY A 16 13.20 -8.18 -5.75
CA GLY A 16 12.44 -8.14 -4.51
C GLY A 16 13.20 -8.68 -3.28
N THR A 17 14.52 -8.69 -3.31
CA THR A 17 15.36 -9.32 -2.26
C THR A 17 16.10 -8.33 -1.38
N GLN A 18 16.13 -7.05 -1.75
CA GLN A 18 16.89 -6.02 -1.07
C GLN A 18 16.13 -4.70 -1.08
N ASP A 19 16.31 -3.91 -0.03
CA ASP A 19 15.86 -2.53 0.00
C ASP A 19 16.75 -1.68 -0.93
N VAL A 20 16.14 -0.78 -1.67
CA VAL A 20 16.82 0.25 -2.45
C VAL A 20 16.62 1.59 -1.74
N PRO A 21 17.68 2.21 -1.25
CA PRO A 21 17.55 3.47 -0.53
C PRO A 21 17.10 4.59 -1.50
N PRO A 22 16.18 5.45 -1.07
CA PRO A 22 15.85 6.66 -1.80
C PRO A 22 17.07 7.56 -1.99
N THR A 23 17.08 8.35 -3.05
CA THR A 23 18.14 9.34 -3.29
C THR A 23 18.12 10.47 -2.25
N ALA A 24 19.16 11.31 -2.25
CA ALA A 24 19.27 12.43 -1.32
C ALA A 24 18.08 13.40 -1.39
N ASN A 25 17.49 13.53 -2.59
CA ASN A 25 16.38 14.45 -2.86
C ASN A 25 15.00 13.77 -2.80
N GLU A 26 14.93 12.58 -2.23
CA GLU A 26 13.69 11.81 -2.09
C GLU A 26 13.40 11.50 -0.64
N ARG A 27 12.11 11.53 -0.31
CA ARG A 27 11.59 11.06 0.97
C ARG A 27 10.36 10.21 0.74
N ILE A 28 10.38 9.02 1.29
CA ILE A 28 9.27 8.07 1.22
C ILE A 28 8.66 7.94 2.61
N TYR A 29 7.36 8.20 2.68
CA TYR A 29 6.58 8.04 3.90
C TYR A 29 5.38 7.13 3.63
N HIS A 30 5.37 5.98 4.29
CA HIS A 30 4.22 5.11 4.33
C HIS A 30 3.35 5.43 5.56
N LEU A 31 2.09 5.67 5.33
CA LEU A 31 1.11 5.88 6.40
C LEU A 31 0.54 4.51 6.79
N ALA A 32 1.10 3.92 7.83
CA ALA A 32 0.84 2.54 8.23
C ALA A 32 -0.66 2.27 8.41
N SER A 33 -1.12 1.13 7.90
CA SER A 33 -2.52 0.67 7.95
C SER A 33 -3.54 1.63 7.30
N GLY A 34 -3.08 2.72 6.67
CA GLY A 34 -3.95 3.68 6.01
C GLY A 34 -4.47 3.19 4.66
N GLN A 35 -5.73 3.42 4.37
CA GLN A 35 -6.28 3.26 3.02
C GLN A 35 -5.84 4.44 2.11
N HIS A 36 -6.18 4.39 0.82
CA HIS A 36 -5.81 5.45 -0.13
C HIS A 36 -6.37 6.83 0.24
N SER A 37 -7.58 6.90 0.73
CA SER A 37 -8.23 8.15 1.16
C SER A 37 -8.30 8.22 2.68
N VAL A 38 -8.39 9.44 3.21
CA VAL A 38 -8.63 9.63 4.65
C VAL A 38 -9.99 9.06 5.06
N GLY A 39 -10.00 8.35 6.18
CA GLY A 39 -11.22 7.87 6.80
C GLY A 39 -11.88 8.93 7.69
N GLY A 40 -13.06 8.62 8.16
CA GLY A 40 -13.80 9.41 9.11
C GLY A 40 -14.27 8.55 10.29
N PHE A 41 -14.26 9.12 11.48
CA PHE A 41 -14.81 8.44 12.67
C PHE A 41 -16.07 9.18 13.19
N PRO A 42 -17.17 8.48 13.50
CA PRO A 42 -17.34 7.03 13.31
C PRO A 42 -17.35 6.65 11.83
N PRO A 43 -16.87 5.44 11.49
CA PRO A 43 -16.89 5.01 10.10
C PRO A 43 -18.34 4.92 9.62
N PRO A 44 -18.63 5.36 8.39
CA PRO A 44 -19.96 5.24 7.84
C PRO A 44 -20.37 3.76 7.80
N GLU A 45 -21.61 3.46 8.12
CA GLU A 45 -22.18 2.15 7.81
C GLU A 45 -22.00 1.90 6.31
N SER A 46 -21.53 0.70 5.94
CA SER A 46 -21.20 0.37 4.56
C SER A 46 -22.33 0.81 3.62
N SER A 47 -22.05 1.76 2.74
CA SER A 47 -23.04 2.16 1.77
C SER A 47 -23.18 1.03 0.75
N LEU A 48 -24.33 0.36 0.72
CA LEU A 48 -24.71 -0.61 -0.30
C LEU A 48 -24.76 -0.03 -1.73
N LYS A 49 -24.30 1.19 -1.93
CA LYS A 49 -24.39 1.94 -3.19
C LYS A 49 -23.01 2.34 -3.75
N ASP A 50 -21.97 1.59 -3.43
CA ASP A 50 -20.67 1.88 -3.99
C ASP A 50 -20.57 1.42 -5.44
N PRO A 51 -20.37 2.30 -6.43
CA PRO A 51 -20.23 1.91 -7.82
C PRO A 51 -18.99 1.05 -8.12
N GLU A 52 -18.02 1.02 -7.20
CA GLU A 52 -16.80 0.20 -7.32
C GLU A 52 -16.95 -1.23 -6.79
N GLY A 53 -18.15 -1.63 -6.38
CA GLY A 53 -18.46 -2.89 -5.73
C GLY A 53 -18.59 -2.74 -4.22
N LEU A 54 -19.38 -3.64 -3.61
CA LEU A 54 -19.66 -3.60 -2.19
C LEU A 54 -18.44 -4.05 -1.39
N PRO A 55 -17.89 -3.23 -0.47
CA PRO A 55 -16.89 -3.71 0.46
C PRO A 55 -17.49 -4.75 1.40
N VAL A 56 -16.75 -5.81 1.69
CA VAL A 56 -17.17 -6.85 2.63
C VAL A 56 -17.17 -6.32 4.05
N TYR A 57 -16.19 -5.46 4.36
CA TYR A 57 -15.98 -4.93 5.71
C TYR A 57 -16.25 -3.44 5.77
N ARG A 58 -16.44 -2.93 6.98
CA ARG A 58 -16.57 -1.48 7.21
C ARG A 58 -15.31 -0.74 6.78
N GLY A 59 -15.47 0.50 6.31
CA GLY A 59 -14.37 1.32 5.83
C GLY A 59 -13.40 1.72 6.94
N ASN A 60 -12.11 1.76 6.63
CA ASN A 60 -11.04 2.15 7.53
C ASN A 60 -11.21 3.62 7.98
N PRO A 61 -11.33 3.90 9.29
CA PRO A 61 -11.58 5.24 9.79
C PRO A 61 -10.33 6.10 9.98
N LEU A 62 -9.12 5.57 9.70
CA LEU A 62 -7.88 6.29 9.95
C LEU A 62 -7.84 7.63 9.22
N ASN A 63 -7.63 8.69 9.99
CA ASN A 63 -7.48 10.04 9.48
C ASN A 63 -6.02 10.50 9.56
N PHE A 64 -5.28 10.26 8.51
CA PHE A 64 -3.87 10.67 8.39
C PHE A 64 -3.69 12.08 7.81
N PHE A 65 -4.74 12.86 7.65
CA PHE A 65 -4.66 14.20 7.06
C PHE A 65 -3.74 15.15 7.85
N PHE A 66 -3.70 15.01 9.18
CA PHE A 66 -2.79 15.77 10.02
C PHE A 66 -1.31 15.46 9.71
N THR A 67 -0.99 14.20 9.49
CA THR A 67 0.34 13.75 9.09
C THR A 67 0.71 14.30 7.72
N LEU A 68 -0.17 14.19 6.73
CA LEU A 68 0.05 14.75 5.39
C LEU A 68 0.29 16.25 5.44
N ARG A 69 -0.49 16.99 6.22
CA ARG A 69 -0.31 18.43 6.39
C ARG A 69 1.05 18.77 7.02
N ALA A 70 1.46 18.02 8.03
CA ALA A 70 2.76 18.21 8.66
C ALA A 70 3.90 17.92 7.67
N LEU A 71 3.81 16.85 6.89
CA LEU A 71 4.81 16.51 5.87
C LEU A 71 4.85 17.56 4.74
N ALA A 72 3.70 18.09 4.33
CA ALA A 72 3.64 19.16 3.33
C ALA A 72 4.38 20.44 3.82
N LEU A 73 4.19 20.84 5.08
CA LEU A 73 4.94 21.96 5.68
C LEU A 73 6.45 21.68 5.74
N ARG A 74 6.85 20.43 5.99
CA ARG A 74 8.27 20.04 5.96
C ARG A 74 8.85 20.07 4.56
N LEU A 75 8.07 19.70 3.56
CA LEU A 75 8.49 19.82 2.16
C LEU A 75 8.73 21.29 1.78
N VAL A 76 7.84 22.20 2.16
CA VAL A 76 8.04 23.65 1.93
C VAL A 76 9.34 24.13 2.59
N SER A 77 9.57 23.81 3.87
CA SER A 77 10.81 24.20 4.56
C SER A 77 12.07 23.58 3.92
N TRP A 78 11.95 22.37 3.37
CA TRP A 78 13.06 21.73 2.66
C TRP A 78 13.39 22.46 1.36
N VAL A 79 12.37 22.80 0.57
CA VAL A 79 12.56 23.49 -0.72
C VAL A 79 13.03 24.94 -0.52
N GLU A 80 12.42 25.68 0.40
CA GLU A 80 12.66 27.12 0.55
C GLU A 80 13.85 27.44 1.46
N GLU A 81 14.07 26.62 2.49
CA GLU A 81 15.03 26.92 3.55
C GLU A 81 16.19 25.92 3.62
N GLY A 82 16.17 24.86 2.80
CA GLY A 82 17.18 23.79 2.83
C GLY A 82 17.14 22.94 4.12
N LYS A 83 16.06 23.03 4.90
CA LYS A 83 15.92 22.25 6.13
C LYS A 83 15.51 20.83 5.81
N ASP A 84 16.34 19.86 6.15
CA ASP A 84 16.03 18.45 5.94
C ASP A 84 14.69 18.06 6.58
N PRO A 85 13.82 17.37 5.83
CA PRO A 85 12.59 16.81 6.37
C PRO A 85 12.91 15.61 7.28
N PRO A 86 11.93 15.07 8.01
CA PRO A 86 12.11 13.84 8.77
C PRO A 86 12.70 12.71 7.92
N PRO A 87 13.44 11.77 8.52
CA PRO A 87 13.98 10.63 7.79
C PRO A 87 12.88 9.79 7.13
N ASN A 88 13.25 9.04 6.11
CA ASN A 88 12.35 8.09 5.44
C ASN A 88 11.68 7.15 6.45
N ALA A 89 10.39 6.91 6.27
CA ALA A 89 9.60 6.01 7.11
C ALA A 89 8.69 5.13 6.24
N PHE A 90 9.17 3.96 5.89
CA PHE A 90 8.45 2.96 5.09
C PHE A 90 8.89 1.55 5.50
N PRO A 91 8.09 0.50 5.23
CA PRO A 91 8.46 -0.86 5.56
C PRO A 91 9.67 -1.33 4.73
N LYS A 92 10.57 -2.11 5.34
CA LYS A 92 11.82 -2.55 4.75
C LYS A 92 12.04 -4.06 4.91
N ILE A 93 12.66 -4.66 3.91
CA ILE A 93 13.05 -6.07 3.92
C ILE A 93 14.09 -6.31 5.01
N GLY A 94 15.13 -5.47 5.06
CA GLY A 94 16.22 -5.61 6.04
C GLY A 94 15.80 -5.44 7.50
N GLU A 95 14.65 -4.82 7.76
CA GLU A 95 14.07 -4.67 9.10
C GLU A 95 12.98 -5.72 9.39
N GLY A 96 12.65 -6.60 8.44
CA GLY A 96 11.57 -7.57 8.57
C GLY A 96 10.15 -6.94 8.60
N THR A 97 10.04 -5.67 8.25
CA THR A 97 8.77 -4.93 8.21
C THR A 97 8.12 -4.93 6.82
N LEU A 98 8.82 -5.45 5.80
CA LEU A 98 8.32 -5.72 4.46
C LEU A 98 8.61 -7.18 4.12
N VAL A 99 7.58 -7.93 3.72
CA VAL A 99 7.67 -9.38 3.52
C VAL A 99 6.92 -9.81 2.25
N PRO A 100 7.29 -10.96 1.65
CA PRO A 100 6.43 -11.58 0.65
C PRO A 100 5.03 -11.88 1.24
N PRO A 101 3.95 -11.87 0.45
CA PRO A 101 2.60 -12.13 0.95
C PRO A 101 2.49 -13.44 1.75
N ALA A 102 3.19 -14.50 1.32
CA ALA A 102 3.22 -15.78 2.02
C ALA A 102 3.97 -15.74 3.38
N GLY A 103 4.78 -14.70 3.62
CA GLY A 103 5.51 -14.49 4.87
C GLY A 103 4.80 -13.54 5.85
N LEU A 104 3.62 -13.06 5.50
CA LEU A 104 2.85 -12.16 6.36
C LEU A 104 2.31 -12.91 7.58
N ALA A 105 2.67 -12.45 8.77
CA ALA A 105 2.23 -13.01 10.05
C ALA A 105 0.92 -12.36 10.53
N PHE A 106 -0.11 -12.33 9.66
CA PHE A 106 -1.39 -11.75 10.02
C PHE A 106 -2.12 -12.63 11.04
N PRO A 107 -2.59 -12.08 12.16
CA PRO A 107 -3.30 -12.86 13.17
C PRO A 107 -4.64 -13.38 12.64
N SER A 108 -5.07 -14.55 13.13
CA SER A 108 -6.43 -15.03 12.87
C SER A 108 -7.43 -14.19 13.65
N LEU A 109 -8.19 -13.37 12.95
CA LEU A 109 -9.19 -12.49 13.56
C LEU A 109 -10.59 -12.95 13.18
N PRO A 110 -11.51 -13.11 14.15
CA PRO A 110 -12.88 -13.52 13.86
C PRO A 110 -13.56 -12.53 12.90
N GLY A 111 -14.09 -13.05 11.81
CA GLY A 111 -14.84 -12.24 10.83
C GLY A 111 -13.99 -11.40 9.88
N LEU A 112 -12.67 -11.54 9.88
CA LEU A 112 -11.77 -10.86 8.94
C LEU A 112 -10.96 -11.90 8.16
N GLU A 113 -11.14 -11.94 6.84
CA GLU A 113 -10.36 -12.78 5.94
C GLU A 113 -9.23 -11.99 5.31
N LEU A 114 -8.02 -12.58 5.30
CA LEU A 114 -6.87 -12.01 4.60
C LEU A 114 -7.07 -12.12 3.08
N PRO A 115 -6.72 -11.08 2.30
CA PRO A 115 -6.73 -11.17 0.85
C PRO A 115 -5.84 -12.32 0.36
N ARG A 116 -6.34 -13.09 -0.60
CA ARG A 116 -5.59 -14.19 -1.24
C ARG A 116 -4.72 -13.69 -2.39
N VAL A 117 -4.98 -12.47 -2.84
CA VAL A 117 -4.31 -11.86 -3.98
C VAL A 117 -3.66 -10.54 -3.58
N VAL A 118 -2.53 -10.26 -4.20
CA VAL A 118 -1.83 -8.97 -4.17
C VAL A 118 -1.72 -8.52 -5.61
N HIS A 119 -1.89 -7.23 -5.86
CA HIS A 119 -1.71 -6.71 -7.21
C HIS A 119 -0.27 -6.93 -7.68
N GLU A 120 -0.13 -7.50 -8.87
CA GLU A 120 1.15 -7.76 -9.51
C GLU A 120 1.37 -6.78 -10.67
N ALA A 121 2.57 -6.20 -10.74
CA ALA A 121 3.03 -5.45 -11.89
C ALA A 121 3.86 -6.38 -12.78
N TYR A 122 3.45 -6.53 -14.03
CA TYR A 122 4.11 -7.40 -14.99
C TYR A 122 5.22 -6.67 -15.75
N ARG A 123 6.28 -7.42 -16.08
CA ARG A 123 7.20 -6.99 -17.11
C ARG A 123 6.48 -7.01 -18.45
N VAL A 124 6.67 -5.97 -19.23
CA VAL A 124 6.02 -5.84 -20.53
C VAL A 124 7.06 -5.65 -21.63
N ASP A 125 6.83 -6.27 -22.77
CA ASP A 125 7.67 -6.12 -23.96
C ASP A 125 6.86 -5.44 -25.08
N TYR A 126 7.14 -4.18 -25.32
CA TYR A 126 6.53 -3.37 -26.37
C TYR A 126 7.22 -3.55 -27.73
N GLY A 127 8.28 -4.37 -27.81
CA GLY A 127 9.06 -4.60 -29.02
C GLY A 127 10.46 -3.97 -29.00
N PRO A 128 11.30 -4.32 -29.99
CA PRO A 128 12.73 -4.01 -29.98
C PRO A 128 13.05 -2.50 -30.04
N ARG A 129 12.14 -1.68 -30.58
CA ARG A 129 12.38 -0.24 -30.75
C ARG A 129 11.91 0.60 -29.56
N TRP A 130 11.29 -0.01 -28.54
CA TRP A 130 10.74 0.72 -27.42
C TRP A 130 11.80 1.51 -26.63
N TRP A 131 12.91 0.85 -26.30
CA TRP A 131 13.92 1.46 -25.42
C TRP A 131 14.76 2.55 -26.09
N GLU A 132 15.06 2.40 -27.37
CA GLU A 132 15.94 3.32 -28.09
C GLU A 132 15.18 4.41 -28.85
N GLU A 133 14.01 4.09 -29.38
CA GLU A 133 13.25 4.98 -30.26
C GLU A 133 11.91 5.41 -29.68
N GLY A 134 11.45 4.81 -28.58
CA GLY A 134 10.12 5.06 -28.01
C GLY A 134 8.97 4.54 -28.86
N ILE A 135 9.26 3.61 -29.81
CA ILE A 135 8.26 3.06 -30.74
C ILE A 135 7.68 1.78 -30.16
N VAL A 136 6.34 1.74 -30.10
CA VAL A 136 5.58 0.56 -29.70
C VAL A 136 5.34 -0.32 -30.92
N ASP A 137 6.04 -1.45 -30.98
CA ASP A 137 5.88 -2.44 -32.05
C ASP A 137 4.76 -3.46 -31.74
N ARG A 138 4.43 -3.65 -30.46
CA ARG A 138 3.43 -4.61 -29.97
C ARG A 138 2.39 -3.93 -29.11
N GLN A 139 1.13 -4.03 -29.53
CA GLN A 139 -0.03 -3.50 -28.83
C GLN A 139 -1.20 -4.51 -28.91
N PRO A 140 -1.61 -5.16 -27.80
CA PRO A 140 -1.03 -5.06 -26.46
C PRO A 140 0.41 -5.60 -26.39
N PRO A 141 1.21 -5.19 -25.38
CA PRO A 141 2.56 -5.71 -25.20
C PRO A 141 2.54 -7.17 -24.77
N ASP A 142 3.62 -7.89 -25.05
CA ASP A 142 3.82 -9.23 -24.50
C ASP A 142 4.05 -9.14 -22.99
N LEU A 143 3.35 -9.99 -22.22
CA LEU A 143 3.49 -10.06 -20.78
C LEU A 143 4.59 -11.05 -20.38
N GLY A 144 5.56 -10.57 -19.63
CA GLY A 144 6.58 -11.38 -18.99
C GLY A 144 6.17 -11.81 -17.57
N THR A 145 7.15 -12.28 -16.80
CA THR A 145 6.92 -12.61 -15.38
C THR A 145 6.62 -11.36 -14.54
N PRO A 146 5.75 -11.45 -13.53
CA PRO A 146 5.52 -10.33 -12.64
C PRO A 146 6.78 -9.95 -11.84
N PHE A 147 6.83 -8.71 -11.40
CA PHE A 147 7.79 -8.29 -10.38
C PHE A 147 7.34 -8.82 -9.03
N PRO A 148 8.27 -9.25 -8.14
CA PRO A 148 7.93 -9.66 -6.79
C PRO A 148 7.28 -8.50 -6.02
N SER A 149 5.98 -8.60 -5.73
CA SER A 149 5.27 -7.64 -4.87
C SER A 149 5.37 -8.08 -3.42
N GLN A 150 5.63 -7.12 -2.53
CA GLN A 150 5.73 -7.37 -1.09
C GLN A 150 4.72 -6.51 -0.34
N VAL A 151 4.37 -6.95 0.87
CA VAL A 151 3.38 -6.30 1.73
C VAL A 151 3.99 -5.95 3.08
N PRO A 152 3.51 -4.89 3.74
CA PRO A 152 3.96 -4.55 5.08
C PRO A 152 3.64 -5.67 6.08
N GLN A 153 4.61 -6.01 6.93
CA GLN A 153 4.41 -6.91 8.06
C GLN A 153 3.56 -6.21 9.14
N VAL A 154 2.83 -7.00 9.91
CA VAL A 154 1.91 -6.51 10.94
C VAL A 154 2.33 -6.95 12.34
N ASP A 155 1.82 -6.27 13.36
CA ASP A 155 1.93 -6.64 14.75
C ASP A 155 0.87 -7.71 15.15
N GLY A 156 0.90 -8.15 16.41
CA GLY A 156 -0.03 -9.16 16.93
C GLY A 156 -1.51 -8.74 16.93
N LEU A 157 -1.79 -7.48 16.63
CA LEU A 157 -3.16 -6.95 16.45
C LEU A 157 -3.52 -6.75 14.97
N GLY A 158 -2.65 -7.16 14.03
CA GLY A 158 -2.88 -7.02 12.60
C GLY A 158 -2.62 -5.62 12.03
N ASN A 159 -1.99 -4.72 12.80
CA ASN A 159 -1.66 -3.37 12.36
C ASN A 159 -0.23 -3.29 11.79
N GLU A 160 -0.04 -2.58 10.68
CA GLU A 160 1.26 -2.50 10.00
C GLU A 160 2.36 -1.94 10.90
N LEU A 161 3.53 -2.58 10.85
CA LEU A 161 4.71 -2.24 11.66
C LEU A 161 5.53 -1.12 11.02
N GLY A 162 5.73 -1.16 9.71
CA GLY A 162 6.57 -0.22 8.98
C GLY A 162 5.86 1.08 8.64
N GLY A 163 6.62 2.17 8.54
CA GLY A 163 6.10 3.48 8.19
C GLY A 163 5.72 4.38 9.38
N ILE A 164 4.94 5.41 9.11
CA ILE A 164 4.44 6.34 10.14
C ILE A 164 3.20 5.73 10.77
N ARG A 165 3.29 5.38 12.03
CA ARG A 165 2.16 4.89 12.84
C ARG A 165 1.51 6.05 13.56
N GLY A 166 0.28 6.39 13.16
CA GLY A 166 -0.57 7.37 13.83
C GLY A 166 -0.90 6.97 15.28
N PHE A 167 -1.57 7.86 16.00
CA PHE A 167 -1.93 7.61 17.40
C PHE A 167 -2.88 6.41 17.52
N GLU A 168 -3.76 6.19 16.54
CA GLU A 168 -4.70 5.06 16.49
C GLU A 168 -3.99 3.71 16.44
N LEU A 169 -2.78 3.66 15.84
CA LEU A 169 -1.96 2.45 15.78
C LEU A 169 -1.00 2.31 16.96
N ARG A 170 -0.72 3.41 17.67
CA ARG A 170 0.14 3.41 18.87
C ARG A 170 -0.64 3.07 20.14
N ALA A 171 -1.94 3.37 20.14
CA ALA A 171 -2.89 3.00 21.20
C ALA A 171 -4.13 2.38 20.53
N PRO A 172 -4.00 1.17 19.92
CA PRO A 172 -5.02 0.65 19.02
C PRO A 172 -6.29 0.23 19.76
N LEU A 173 -7.42 0.63 19.20
CA LEU A 173 -8.75 0.16 19.62
C LEU A 173 -9.26 -0.97 18.70
N ALA A 174 -8.62 -1.15 17.55
CA ALA A 174 -9.02 -2.13 16.53
C ALA A 174 -7.84 -2.54 15.66
N THR A 175 -8.05 -3.50 14.79
CA THR A 175 -7.22 -3.80 13.64
C THR A 175 -7.61 -2.86 12.51
N TYR A 176 -6.63 -2.19 11.91
CA TYR A 176 -6.83 -1.32 10.75
C TYR A 176 -6.06 -1.90 9.58
N ALA A 177 -6.74 -2.28 8.51
CA ALA A 177 -6.10 -2.79 7.31
C ALA A 177 -6.24 -1.81 6.14
N PRO A 178 -5.19 -1.69 5.29
CA PRO A 178 -5.20 -0.78 4.14
C PRO A 178 -6.00 -1.34 2.95
N TRP A 179 -6.55 -2.53 3.09
CA TRP A 179 -7.29 -3.27 2.07
C TRP A 179 -8.71 -3.60 2.54
N ASN A 180 -9.59 -3.88 1.57
CA ASN A 180 -10.92 -4.45 1.80
C ASN A 180 -11.24 -5.39 0.62
N LEU A 181 -12.09 -6.36 0.85
CA LEU A 181 -12.50 -7.32 -0.16
C LEU A 181 -13.76 -6.84 -0.88
N ARG A 182 -13.95 -7.29 -2.12
CA ARG A 182 -15.16 -7.02 -2.93
C ARG A 182 -16.16 -8.14 -2.73
N TRP A 183 -17.42 -7.77 -2.60
CA TRP A 183 -18.53 -8.71 -2.55
C TRP A 183 -19.42 -8.56 -3.77
N GLY A 184 -19.96 -9.69 -4.26
CA GLY A 184 -20.98 -9.68 -5.31
C GLY A 184 -20.47 -9.50 -6.74
N TYR A 185 -19.18 -9.70 -7.00
CA TYR A 185 -18.58 -9.68 -8.35
C TYR A 185 -18.19 -11.09 -8.80
N GLU A 186 -18.13 -11.35 -10.14
CA GLU A 186 -17.47 -12.56 -10.65
C GLU A 186 -16.02 -12.53 -10.22
N GLY A 187 -15.61 -13.46 -9.33
CA GLY A 187 -14.33 -13.43 -8.62
C GLY A 187 -14.49 -13.35 -7.10
N GLY A 188 -15.65 -12.92 -6.62
CA GLY A 188 -16.05 -12.96 -5.22
C GLY A 188 -15.15 -12.17 -4.27
N THR A 189 -14.98 -12.69 -3.05
CA THR A 189 -14.14 -12.10 -1.99
C THR A 189 -12.63 -12.21 -2.25
N GLU A 190 -12.22 -12.73 -3.40
CA GLU A 190 -10.80 -12.85 -3.77
C GLU A 190 -10.23 -11.55 -4.35
N GLU A 191 -11.10 -10.60 -4.73
CA GLU A 191 -10.65 -9.31 -5.26
C GLU A 191 -10.61 -8.21 -4.19
N LEU A 192 -9.61 -7.37 -4.31
CA LEU A 192 -9.49 -6.15 -3.50
C LEU A 192 -10.42 -5.06 -4.02
N THR A 193 -11.05 -4.33 -3.10
CA THR A 193 -11.69 -3.07 -3.47
C THR A 193 -10.63 -2.04 -3.83
N ARG A 194 -10.91 -1.19 -4.80
CA ARG A 194 -10.01 -0.08 -5.11
C ARG A 194 -9.99 0.91 -3.95
N SER A 195 -8.78 1.26 -3.52
CA SER A 195 -8.51 2.41 -2.66
C SER A 195 -9.16 2.40 -1.27
N ARG A 196 -9.78 1.31 -0.85
CA ARG A 196 -10.44 1.18 0.46
C ARG A 196 -9.73 0.22 1.38
N GLY A 197 -9.70 0.59 2.65
CA GLY A 197 -9.26 -0.26 3.75
C GLY A 197 -10.44 -0.72 4.61
N THR A 198 -10.13 -1.49 5.65
CA THR A 198 -11.10 -1.95 6.65
C THR A 198 -10.60 -1.76 8.07
N TYR A 199 -11.48 -1.95 9.03
CA TYR A 199 -11.15 -2.01 10.46
C TYR A 199 -12.08 -3.00 11.16
#